data_dc4d6c422ba0968a9257bb0468150638
#
_entry.id   dc4d6c422ba0968a9257bb0468150638
#
_cell.length_a   1.000
_cell.length_b   1.000
_cell.length_c   1.000
_cell.angle_alpha   90.00
_cell.angle_beta   90.00
_cell.angle_gamma   90.00
#
_symmetry.space_group_name_H-M   'P 1'
#
loop_
_entity.id
_entity.type
_entity.pdbx_description
1 polymer ?
#
loop_
_entity_poly.entity_id
_entity_poly.type
_entity_poly.pdbx_seq_one_letter_code
_entity_poly.pdbx_strand_id
1 'polypeptide(L)'
;MPLCTALLRTWAPLLGLSLLAGPALAQGTYKIGEINSYKAQPAFLEPYKKGMELAVEQVNASGGIAGRKLQLIVRDDNANPGDAVRAAEELLAREKVDVLMGSFLSHVG
;
A
#
# COMPACT_ATOMS: atom_id res chain seq x y z
N MET A 1 -37.68 -9.52 -69.66
CA MET A 1 -38.06 -9.13 -68.31
C MET A 1 -36.86 -9.30 -67.39
N PRO A 2 -36.16 -8.27 -67.09
CA PRO A 2 -35.09 -8.44 -66.14
C PRO A 2 -35.66 -8.44 -64.73
N LEU A 3 -35.53 -9.53 -64.09
CA LEU A 3 -35.80 -9.64 -62.66
C LEU A 3 -34.66 -9.00 -61.91
N CYS A 4 -34.90 -7.84 -61.38
CA CYS A 4 -34.00 -7.22 -60.44
C CYS A 4 -34.02 -8.03 -59.13
N THR A 5 -33.18 -8.99 -59.01
CA THR A 5 -32.88 -9.61 -57.73
C THR A 5 -32.03 -8.64 -56.92
N ALA A 6 -32.69 -7.89 -56.06
CA ALA A 6 -32.01 -7.08 -55.08
C ALA A 6 -31.30 -8.02 -54.12
N LEU A 7 -30.00 -8.12 -54.25
CA LEU A 7 -29.14 -8.74 -53.27
C LEU A 7 -29.06 -7.79 -52.07
N LEU A 8 -29.90 -8.01 -51.13
CA LEU A 8 -29.81 -7.46 -49.79
C LEU A 8 -28.55 -8.02 -49.14
N ARG A 9 -27.44 -7.32 -49.33
CA ARG A 9 -26.25 -7.56 -48.54
C ARG A 9 -26.55 -7.04 -47.14
N THR A 10 -26.98 -7.88 -46.28
CA THR A 10 -27.04 -7.62 -44.86
C THR A 10 -25.61 -7.47 -44.35
N TRP A 11 -25.21 -6.26 -44.17
CA TRP A 11 -24.03 -5.93 -43.42
C TRP A 11 -24.40 -6.14 -41.98
N ALA A 12 -24.00 -7.25 -41.43
CA ALA A 12 -23.99 -7.45 -39.98
C ALA A 12 -22.87 -6.56 -39.45
N PRO A 13 -23.15 -5.59 -38.58
CA PRO A 13 -22.08 -4.94 -37.86
C PRO A 13 -21.50 -6.00 -36.92
N LEU A 14 -20.26 -6.37 -37.18
CA LEU A 14 -19.41 -6.98 -36.17
C LEU A 14 -19.30 -5.98 -35.04
N LEU A 15 -20.16 -6.09 -34.07
CA LEU A 15 -19.98 -5.48 -32.77
C LEU A 15 -18.68 -6.08 -32.21
N GLY A 16 -17.59 -5.37 -32.47
CA GLY A 16 -16.35 -5.59 -31.77
C GLY A 16 -16.64 -5.42 -30.30
N LEU A 17 -16.65 -6.53 -29.59
CA LEU A 17 -16.67 -6.57 -28.15
C LEU A 17 -15.31 -6.01 -27.72
N SER A 18 -15.19 -4.68 -27.68
CA SER A 18 -14.10 -4.01 -27.01
C SER A 18 -14.22 -4.43 -25.55
N LEU A 19 -13.45 -5.43 -25.17
CA LEU A 19 -13.13 -5.62 -23.76
C LEU A 19 -12.48 -4.32 -23.30
N LEU A 20 -13.29 -3.45 -22.75
CA LEU A 20 -12.81 -2.39 -21.88
C LEU A 20 -12.12 -3.10 -20.71
N ALA A 21 -10.82 -3.37 -20.89
CA ALA A 21 -9.97 -3.60 -19.75
C ALA A 21 -10.09 -2.31 -18.92
N GLY A 22 -11.00 -2.33 -17.95
CA GLY A 22 -11.11 -1.25 -16.99
C GLY A 22 -9.74 -1.00 -16.38
N PRO A 23 -9.44 0.22 -15.93
CA PRO A 23 -8.20 0.46 -15.21
C PRO A 23 -8.12 -0.58 -14.12
N ALA A 24 -7.03 -1.35 -14.10
CA ALA A 24 -6.79 -2.30 -13.02
C ALA A 24 -6.96 -1.50 -11.74
N LEU A 25 -8.01 -1.82 -10.95
CA LEU A 25 -8.25 -1.16 -9.68
C LEU A 25 -6.95 -1.25 -8.91
N ALA A 26 -6.36 -0.07 -8.59
CA ALA A 26 -5.17 -0.01 -7.79
C ALA A 26 -5.44 -0.83 -6.53
N GLN A 27 -4.75 -1.97 -6.40
CA GLN A 27 -4.85 -2.76 -5.20
C GLN A 27 -4.40 -1.88 -4.04
N GLY A 28 -5.06 -1.97 -2.89
CA GLY A 28 -4.77 -1.13 -1.74
C GLY A 28 -3.31 -1.18 -1.33
N THR A 29 -2.93 -0.34 -0.42
CA THR A 29 -1.58 -0.24 0.11
C THR A 29 -1.44 -1.16 1.32
N TYR A 30 -0.30 -1.82 1.48
CA TYR A 30 0.08 -2.44 2.75
C TYR A 30 0.58 -1.35 3.70
N LYS A 31 -0.03 -1.25 4.86
CA LYS A 31 0.36 -0.28 5.88
C LYS A 31 1.17 -0.96 6.98
N ILE A 32 2.36 -0.43 7.20
CA ILE A 32 3.27 -0.88 8.25
C ILE A 32 3.29 0.19 9.32
N GLY A 33 2.81 -0.14 10.52
CA GLY A 33 2.93 0.70 11.70
C GLY A 33 4.23 0.41 12.42
N GLU A 34 5.03 1.42 12.67
CA GLU A 34 6.30 1.30 13.36
C GLU A 34 6.31 2.20 14.59
N ILE A 35 6.66 1.63 15.75
CA ILE A 35 6.69 2.33 17.03
C ILE A 35 8.06 2.17 17.63
N ASN A 36 8.70 3.30 17.95
CA ASN A 36 10.02 3.27 18.54
C ASN A 36 10.33 4.53 19.34
N SER A 37 11.39 4.47 20.14
CA SER A 37 11.81 5.54 21.04
C SER A 37 12.75 6.54 20.36
N TYR A 38 12.32 7.14 19.25
CA TYR A 38 13.18 8.00 18.40
C TYR A 38 13.78 9.18 19.13
N LYS A 39 12.98 9.86 19.94
CA LYS A 39 13.45 11.03 20.72
C LYS A 39 14.42 10.63 21.82
N ALA A 40 14.24 9.45 22.41
CA ALA A 40 15.09 8.96 23.48
C ALA A 40 16.41 8.37 22.98
N GLN A 41 16.41 7.78 21.78
CA GLN A 41 17.57 7.09 21.21
C GLN A 41 17.86 7.51 19.76
N PRO A 42 18.03 8.81 19.50
CA PRO A 42 18.16 9.30 18.12
C PRO A 42 19.40 8.77 17.41
N ALA A 43 20.52 8.58 18.13
CA ALA A 43 21.76 8.10 17.53
C ALA A 43 21.62 6.73 16.84
N PHE A 44 20.76 5.87 17.38
CA PHE A 44 20.49 4.54 16.82
C PHE A 44 19.27 4.52 15.90
N LEU A 45 18.22 5.23 16.26
CA LEU A 45 16.94 5.12 15.60
C LEU A 45 16.75 6.03 14.40
N GLU A 46 17.47 7.15 14.29
CA GLU A 46 17.44 7.96 13.07
C GLU A 46 18.05 7.23 11.86
N PRO A 47 19.23 6.61 11.96
CA PRO A 47 19.75 5.78 10.88
C PRO A 47 18.86 4.58 10.57
N TYR A 48 18.30 3.94 11.58
CA TYR A 48 17.34 2.83 11.42
C TYR A 48 16.12 3.26 10.61
N LYS A 49 15.51 4.39 10.97
CA LYS A 49 14.37 4.95 10.26
C LYS A 49 14.68 5.24 8.78
N LYS A 50 15.83 5.86 8.52
CA LYS A 50 16.28 6.10 7.14
C LYS A 50 16.46 4.82 6.35
N GLY A 51 16.95 3.77 6.99
CA GLY A 51 17.07 2.45 6.38
C GLY A 51 15.71 1.85 6.00
N MET A 52 14.73 1.96 6.89
CA MET A 52 13.36 1.51 6.60
C MET A 52 12.72 2.31 5.46
N GLU A 53 12.85 3.63 5.50
CA GLU A 53 12.33 4.52 4.46
C GLU A 53 12.94 4.19 3.09
N LEU A 54 14.24 3.95 3.04
CA LEU A 54 14.92 3.52 1.82
C LEU A 54 14.40 2.17 1.32
N ALA A 55 14.24 1.20 2.20
CA ALA A 55 13.73 -0.12 1.84
C ALA A 55 12.31 -0.03 1.25
N VAL A 56 11.44 0.75 1.87
CA VAL A 56 10.08 1.01 1.37
C VAL A 56 10.12 1.68 0.01
N GLU A 57 10.97 2.69 -0.17
CA GLU A 57 11.15 3.37 -1.45
C GLU A 57 11.59 2.40 -2.55
N GLN A 58 12.57 1.56 -2.27
CA GLN A 58 13.07 0.55 -3.24
C GLN A 58 12.00 -0.48 -3.62
N VAL A 59 11.27 -0.99 -2.63
CA VAL A 59 10.17 -1.93 -2.88
C VAL A 59 9.09 -1.27 -3.73
N ASN A 60 8.72 -0.04 -3.42
CA ASN A 60 7.70 0.70 -4.16
C ASN A 60 8.15 1.04 -5.58
N ALA A 61 9.43 1.37 -5.77
CA ALA A 61 10.00 1.63 -7.09
C ALA A 61 9.99 0.39 -7.99
N SER A 62 10.09 -0.80 -7.42
CA SER A 62 10.01 -2.07 -8.16
C SER A 62 8.58 -2.61 -8.35
N GLY A 63 7.56 -1.83 -7.98
CA GLY A 63 6.14 -2.19 -8.18
C GLY A 63 5.41 -2.64 -6.91
N GLY A 64 6.06 -2.61 -5.76
CA GLY A 64 5.49 -3.04 -4.50
C GLY A 64 5.53 -4.56 -4.30
N ILE A 65 4.71 -5.05 -3.40
CA ILE A 65 4.57 -6.48 -3.10
C ILE A 65 3.23 -6.96 -3.66
N ALA A 66 3.26 -7.93 -4.56
CA ALA A 66 2.07 -8.43 -5.25
C ALA A 66 1.22 -7.30 -5.88
N GLY A 67 1.87 -6.28 -6.44
CA GLY A 67 1.21 -5.11 -7.05
C GLY A 67 0.72 -4.06 -6.06
N ARG A 68 0.95 -4.26 -4.75
CA ARG A 68 0.55 -3.32 -3.69
C ARG A 68 1.76 -2.58 -3.15
N LYS A 69 1.64 -1.27 -3.04
CA LYS A 69 2.67 -0.42 -2.46
C LYS A 69 2.71 -0.54 -0.94
N LEU A 70 3.88 -0.27 -0.36
CA LEU A 70 4.06 -0.18 1.08
C LEU A 70 3.89 1.27 1.54
N GLN A 71 3.28 1.44 2.69
CA GLN A 71 3.21 2.72 3.40
C GLN A 71 3.72 2.50 4.83
N LEU A 72 4.73 3.26 5.21
CA LEU A 72 5.30 3.24 6.56
C LEU A 72 4.68 4.38 7.37
N ILE A 73 4.12 4.06 8.53
CA ILE A 73 3.55 5.02 9.47
C ILE A 73 4.30 4.88 10.78
N VAL A 74 5.08 5.90 11.13
CA VAL A 74 5.98 5.90 12.28
C VAL A 74 5.37 6.66 13.44
N ARG A 75 5.52 6.13 14.65
CA ARG A 75 5.15 6.77 15.90
C ARG A 75 6.29 6.71 16.90
N ASP A 76 6.37 7.71 17.76
CA ASP A 76 7.32 7.74 18.87
C ASP A 76 6.60 7.28 20.15
N ASP A 77 7.20 6.37 20.89
CA ASP A 77 6.65 5.86 22.15
C ASP A 77 7.10 6.66 23.37
N ASN A 78 7.93 7.69 23.19
CA ASN A 78 8.49 8.51 24.27
C ASN A 78 9.23 7.71 25.35
N ALA A 79 9.76 6.53 25.01
CA ALA A 79 10.38 5.60 25.96
C ALA A 79 9.43 5.20 27.12
N ASN A 80 8.13 5.21 26.86
CA ASN A 80 7.09 4.93 27.86
C ASN A 80 6.16 3.82 27.38
N PRO A 81 5.99 2.73 28.15
CA PRO A 81 5.13 1.61 27.76
C PRO A 81 3.67 2.02 27.51
N GLY A 82 3.12 2.93 28.32
CA GLY A 82 1.75 3.41 28.15
C GLY A 82 1.56 4.19 26.83
N ASP A 83 2.55 4.97 26.43
CA ASP A 83 2.53 5.67 25.15
C ASP A 83 2.68 4.70 23.98
N ALA A 84 3.47 3.66 24.13
CA ALA A 84 3.59 2.60 23.15
C ALA A 84 2.25 1.89 22.90
N VAL A 85 1.52 1.55 23.97
CA VAL A 85 0.18 0.95 23.88
C VAL A 85 -0.78 1.88 23.15
N ARG A 86 -0.82 3.17 23.51
CA ARG A 86 -1.68 4.15 22.84
C ARG A 86 -1.34 4.30 21.36
N ALA A 87 -0.06 4.32 21.03
CA ALA A 87 0.39 4.38 19.64
C ALA A 87 -0.03 3.13 18.85
N ALA A 88 0.09 1.96 19.45
CA ALA A 88 -0.35 0.71 18.84
C ALA A 88 -1.88 0.70 18.59
N GLU A 89 -2.66 1.11 19.58
CA GLU A 89 -4.12 1.22 19.46
C GLU A 89 -4.52 2.19 18.33
N GLU A 90 -3.87 3.35 18.26
CA GLU A 90 -4.10 4.33 17.19
C GLU A 90 -3.78 3.76 15.81
N LEU A 91 -2.62 3.13 15.67
CA LEU A 91 -2.20 2.53 14.41
C LEU A 91 -3.15 1.41 13.96
N LEU A 92 -3.63 0.59 14.87
CA LEU A 92 -4.56 -0.50 14.56
C LEU A 92 -5.98 0.00 14.29
N ALA A 93 -6.51 0.88 15.13
CA ALA A 93 -7.91 1.29 15.09
C ALA A 93 -8.19 2.42 14.07
N ARG A 94 -7.29 3.41 13.97
CA ARG A 94 -7.47 4.57 13.10
C ARG A 94 -6.76 4.41 11.77
N GLU A 95 -5.47 4.11 11.81
CA GLU A 95 -4.66 3.97 10.61
C GLU A 95 -4.89 2.62 9.91
N LYS A 96 -5.41 1.64 10.63
CA LYS A 96 -5.72 0.29 10.12
C LYS A 96 -4.51 -0.36 9.48
N VAL A 97 -3.38 -0.35 10.20
CA VAL A 97 -2.16 -0.98 9.72
C VAL A 97 -2.32 -2.49 9.61
N ASP A 98 -1.64 -3.08 8.64
CA ASP A 98 -1.64 -4.53 8.41
C ASP A 98 -0.66 -5.25 9.34
N VAL A 99 0.40 -4.55 9.77
CA VAL A 99 1.43 -5.10 10.66
C VAL A 99 1.99 -4.01 11.56
N LEU A 100 2.30 -4.37 12.79
CA LEU A 100 3.06 -3.54 13.71
C LEU A 100 4.48 -4.08 13.83
N MET A 101 5.44 -3.18 13.93
CA MET A 101 6.84 -3.50 14.17
C MET A 101 7.49 -2.43 15.05
N GLY A 102 8.65 -2.74 15.56
CA GLY A 102 9.45 -1.81 16.35
C GLY A 102 9.89 -2.39 17.67
N SER A 103 10.08 -1.49 18.55
CA SER A 103 10.51 -1.55 19.94
C SER A 103 12.00 -1.84 20.14
N PHE A 104 12.75 -0.75 20.26
CA PHE A 104 14.18 -0.83 20.60
C PHE A 104 14.41 -1.08 22.09
N LEU A 105 13.63 -0.43 22.94
CA LEU A 105 13.76 -0.55 24.40
C LEU A 105 12.96 -1.73 24.92
N SER A 106 13.62 -2.70 25.52
CA SER A 106 13.01 -3.97 25.98
C SER A 106 11.88 -3.80 27.00
N HIS A 107 11.90 -2.70 27.77
CA HIS A 107 10.85 -2.43 28.76
C HIS A 107 9.60 -1.77 28.17
N VAL A 108 9.66 -1.40 26.88
CA VAL A 108 8.56 -0.76 26.15
C VAL A 108 7.80 -1.76 25.29
N GLY A 109 8.50 -2.71 24.69
CA GLY A 109 7.93 -3.72 23.80
C GLY A 109 7.26 -4.92 24.45
#